data_b5c058c646e4ae84303e263a373c9871
#
_entry.id   b5c058c646e4ae84303e263a373c9871
#
_cell.length_a   1.000
_cell.length_b   1.000
_cell.length_c   1.000
_cell.angle_alpha   90.00
_cell.angle_beta   90.00
_cell.angle_gamma   90.00
#
_symmetry.space_group_name_H-M   'P 1'
#
loop_
_entity.id
_entity.type
_entity.pdbx_description
1 polymer ?
#
loop_
_entity_poly.entity_id
_entity_poly.type
_entity_poly.pdbx_seq_one_letter_code
_entity_poly.pdbx_strand_id
1 'polypeptide(L)' 'MPLEDTTADRLDGAAAIARYVGKKERWVYLAREQGWSVPIRKREGFGLYAFKSELDAYLRGDESLPSHAV' A
#
# COMPACT_ATOMS: atom_id res chain seq x y z
N MET A 1 -16.04 18.78 1.43
CA MET A 1 -15.74 18.44 1.45
C MET A 1 -15.31 17.39 1.62
N PRO A 2 -15.25 16.96 1.92
CA PRO A 2 -14.93 15.80 2.33
C PRO A 2 -14.30 15.00 1.35
N LEU A 3 -14.36 15.13 0.31
CA LEU A 3 -13.81 14.39 -0.57
C LEU A 3 -12.42 14.24 -0.31
N GLU A 4 -11.85 14.98 0.30
CA GLU A 4 -10.52 14.90 0.55
C GLU A 4 -10.25 13.74 1.36
N ASP A 5 -11.14 13.10 1.82
CA ASP A 5 -10.90 11.97 2.63
C ASP A 5 -10.03 10.96 1.96
N THR A 6 -10.08 10.81 0.67
CA THR A 6 -9.24 9.81 0.04
C THR A 6 -7.79 10.22 0.19
N THR A 7 -7.52 11.50 0.25
CA THR A 7 -6.16 11.93 0.40
C THR A 7 -5.67 11.59 1.81
N ALA A 8 -6.53 11.67 2.79
CA ALA A 8 -6.11 11.37 4.15
C ALA A 8 -5.75 9.90 4.28
N ASP A 9 -6.37 9.03 3.52
CA ASP A 9 -6.09 7.62 3.61
C ASP A 9 -5.03 7.20 2.60
N ARG A 10 -4.59 8.09 1.73
CA ARG A 10 -3.67 7.75 0.68
C ARG A 10 -2.25 8.17 0.99
N LEU A 11 -1.30 7.30 0.64
CA LEU A 11 0.11 7.61 0.79
C LEU A 11 0.67 7.72 -0.61
N ASP A 12 1.26 8.85 -0.93
CA ASP A 12 1.78 9.08 -2.26
C ASP A 12 3.29 8.90 -2.27
N GLY A 13 3.76 8.04 -3.15
CA GLY A 13 5.18 7.84 -3.31
C GLY A 13 5.74 6.72 -2.46
N ALA A 14 6.82 6.13 -2.91
CA ALA A 14 7.43 5.01 -2.21
C ALA A 14 7.91 5.39 -0.82
N ALA A 15 8.42 6.60 -0.66
CA ALA A 15 8.93 7.01 0.63
C ALA A 15 7.81 7.08 1.67
N ALA A 16 6.66 7.62 1.29
CA ALA A 16 5.54 7.72 2.22
C ALA A 16 5.02 6.33 2.58
N ILE A 17 4.93 5.45 1.60
CA ILE A 17 4.46 4.10 1.85
C ILE A 17 5.43 3.37 2.78
N ALA A 18 6.72 3.49 2.50
CA ALA A 18 7.72 2.82 3.31
C ALA A 18 7.68 3.32 4.75
N ARG A 19 7.54 4.62 4.91
CA ARG A 19 7.51 5.17 6.23
C ARG A 19 6.30 4.66 7.02
N TYR A 20 5.18 4.52 6.36
CA TYR A 20 3.98 4.07 7.04
C TYR A 20 4.11 2.63 7.51
N VAL A 21 4.72 1.76 6.69
CA VAL A 21 4.86 0.37 7.09
C VAL A 21 6.14 0.10 7.88
N GLY A 22 6.96 1.11 8.08
CA GLY A 22 8.16 0.94 8.89
C GLY A 22 9.31 0.27 8.15
N LYS A 23 9.38 0.44 6.85
CA LYS A 23 10.43 -0.15 6.04
C LYS A 23 11.17 0.92 5.27
N LYS A 24 12.19 0.55 4.53
CA LYS A 24 12.92 1.49 3.73
C LYS A 24 12.28 1.59 2.37
N GLU A 25 12.52 2.69 1.70
CA GLU A 25 11.92 2.95 0.41
C GLU A 25 12.20 1.81 -0.57
N ARG A 26 13.40 1.25 -0.50
CA ARG A 26 13.76 0.18 -1.36
C ARG A 26 12.84 -1.02 -1.22
N TRP A 27 12.30 -1.24 -0.04
CA TRP A 27 11.38 -2.34 0.21
C TRP A 27 10.13 -2.21 -0.66
N VAL A 28 9.68 -0.98 -0.88
CA VAL A 28 8.48 -0.74 -1.68
C VAL A 28 8.73 -1.14 -3.13
N TYR A 29 9.88 -0.75 -3.66
CA TYR A 29 10.19 -1.10 -5.02
C TYR A 29 10.38 -2.61 -5.17
N LEU A 30 10.99 -3.21 -4.18
CA LEU A 30 11.22 -4.64 -4.21
C LEU A 30 9.90 -5.39 -4.17
N ALA A 31 8.96 -4.93 -3.36
CA ALA A 31 7.67 -5.56 -3.26
C ALA A 31 6.96 -5.54 -4.62
N ARG A 32 7.08 -4.43 -5.34
CA ARG A 32 6.46 -4.35 -6.64
C ARG A 32 7.18 -5.23 -7.64
N GLU A 33 8.49 -5.24 -7.61
CA GLU A 33 9.26 -6.00 -8.55
C GLU A 33 9.05 -7.49 -8.35
N GLN A 34 8.96 -7.95 -7.12
CA GLN A 34 8.78 -9.35 -6.82
C GLN A 34 7.33 -9.78 -6.89
N GLY A 35 6.41 -8.87 -7.09
CA GLY A 35 5.01 -9.22 -7.18
C GLY A 35 4.38 -9.65 -5.87
N TRP A 36 4.88 -9.12 -4.75
CA TRP A 36 4.31 -9.46 -3.45
C TRP A 36 2.89 -8.91 -3.39
N SER A 37 2.06 -9.46 -2.53
CA SER A 37 0.69 -9.03 -2.45
C SER A 37 0.48 -7.73 -1.68
N VAL A 38 1.53 -7.01 -1.39
CA VAL A 38 1.42 -5.73 -0.72
C VAL A 38 0.58 -4.81 -1.62
N PRO A 39 -0.45 -4.17 -1.08
CA PRO A 39 -1.34 -3.34 -1.90
C PRO A 39 -0.74 -1.99 -2.27
N ILE A 40 0.23 -2.01 -3.16
CA ILE A 40 0.86 -0.81 -3.69
C ILE A 40 0.38 -0.65 -5.12
N ARG A 41 -0.17 0.50 -5.43
CA ARG A 41 -0.72 0.76 -6.75
C ARG A 41 0.16 1.72 -7.53
N LYS A 42 0.03 1.69 -8.82
CA LYS A 42 0.77 2.59 -9.65
C LYS A 42 -0.15 3.10 -10.75
N ARG A 43 -0.09 4.38 -11.01
CA ARG A 43 -0.91 4.96 -12.06
C ARG A 43 0.00 5.82 -12.93
N GLU A 44 -0.09 5.63 -14.23
CA GLU A 44 0.74 6.36 -15.16
C GLU A 44 0.52 7.84 -14.97
N GLY A 45 1.56 8.59 -14.90
CA GLY A 45 1.45 10.02 -14.71
C GLY A 45 1.32 10.45 -13.25
N PHE A 46 1.02 9.52 -12.36
CA PHE A 46 0.86 9.85 -10.96
C PHE A 46 1.95 9.22 -10.10
N GLY A 47 2.31 7.99 -10.39
CA GLY A 47 3.35 7.31 -9.64
C GLY A 47 2.79 6.28 -8.69
N LEU A 48 3.58 5.89 -7.73
CA LEU A 48 3.17 4.87 -6.77
C LEU A 48 2.33 5.48 -5.67
N TYR A 49 1.37 4.76 -5.19
CA TYR A 49 0.55 5.21 -4.08
C TYR A 49 -0.08 4.00 -3.42
N ALA A 50 -0.59 4.17 -2.23
CA ALA A 50 -1.24 3.10 -1.50
C ALA A 50 -2.23 3.72 -0.53
N PHE A 51 -3.20 2.93 -0.08
CA PHE A 51 -4.15 3.42 0.89
C PHE A 51 -3.82 2.82 2.25
N LYS A 52 -3.86 3.66 3.28
CA LYS A 52 -3.50 3.21 4.62
C LYS A 52 -4.37 2.05 5.06
N SER A 53 -5.67 2.13 4.77
CA SER A 53 -6.57 1.06 5.18
C SER A 53 -6.21 -0.26 4.53
N GLU A 54 -5.77 -0.24 3.28
CA GLU A 54 -5.39 -1.45 2.60
C GLU A 54 -4.09 -2.00 3.17
N LEU A 55 -3.16 -1.12 3.50
CA LEU A 55 -1.90 -1.56 4.07
C LEU A 55 -2.13 -2.16 5.46
N ASP A 56 -3.02 -1.56 6.23
CA ASP A 56 -3.33 -2.07 7.54
C ASP A 56 -3.92 -3.47 7.45
N ALA A 57 -4.81 -3.68 6.50
CA ALA A 57 -5.43 -4.98 6.33
C ALA A 57 -4.38 -6.02 5.91
N TYR A 58 -3.48 -5.62 5.03
CA TYR A 58 -2.43 -6.51 4.59
C TYR A 58 -1.53 -6.90 5.77
N LEU A 59 -1.16 -5.92 6.58
CA LEU A 59 -0.26 -6.19 7.69
C LEU A 59 -0.93 -7.03 8.77
N ARG A 60 -2.24 -6.91 8.90
CA ARG A 60 -2.94 -7.71 9.87
C ARG A 60 -3.25 -9.09 9.32
N GLY A 61 -3.15 -9.28 8.03
CA GLY A 61 -3.47 -10.55 7.43
C GLY A 61 -4.95 -10.72 7.17
N ASP A 62 -5.71 -9.65 7.32
CA ASP A 62 -7.14 -9.77 7.14
C ASP A 62 -7.55 -10.06 5.75
N GLU A 63 -6.92 -9.47 4.84
CA GLU A 63 -7.35 -9.59 3.51
C GLU A 63 -7.30 -10.98 3.01
N SER A 64 -6.54 -11.73 3.64
CA SER A 64 -6.45 -12.96 3.04
C SER A 64 -7.40 -13.90 3.50
N LEU A 65 -7.95 -13.55 4.51
CA LEU A 65 -8.82 -14.41 5.02
C LEU A 65 -9.45 -15.23 4.16
N PRO A 66 -9.86 -14.89 3.37
CA PRO A 66 -10.69 -15.74 2.68
C PRO A 66 -9.78 -16.68 2.07
N SER A 67 -9.18 -16.23 1.43
CA SER A 67 -8.52 -16.98 0.74
C SER A 67 -7.81 -17.94 1.34
N HIS A 68 -7.14 -17.76 1.75
CA HIS A 68 -6.34 -18.64 2.12
C HIS A 68 -6.76 -19.44 3.01
N ALA A 69 -7.52 -19.05 3.38
CA ALA A 69 -8.03 -19.78 4.30
C ALA A 69 -7.71 -21.09 3.85
N VAL A 70 -7.49 -21.18 3.31
CA VAL A 70 -7.22 -22.35 2.96
C VAL A 70 -6.55 -22.73 2.89
#